data_ec65e9a853fa42fcea739f8acc24665b
#
_entry.id   ec65e9a853fa42fcea739f8acc24665b
#
_cell.length_a   1.000
_cell.length_b   1.000
_cell.length_c   1.000
_cell.angle_alpha   90.00
_cell.angle_beta   90.00
_cell.angle_gamma   90.00
#
_symmetry.space_group_name_H-M   'P 1'
#
loop_
_entity.id
_entity.type
_entity.pdbx_description
1 polymer ?
#
loop_
_entity_poly.entity_id
_entity_poly.type
_entity_poly.pdbx_seq_one_letter_code
_entity_poly.pdbx_strand_id
1 'polypeptide(L)'
;QLVRVLSDLRNMGKEIILVSSGAIGVGMGKLSLEEKPTSVRQKQALAAIGQVGLVAIYDKFFKEYGYSTGQVLLTKFILEDELRYNSAKNAFQTMIDYNVIPIVNENDVISTYEIEFGDNDTLSAHIAALTEAELLVIFSDIDGFYNSDPRENPNAQIIPIVEKITDEVKSLAGGAGTRRGTGGMKAKLKAAEFVRNAGIDLIITNGAHPENLYNIIEGKPVGTLFVGKTK
;
A
#
# COMPACT_ATOMS: atom_id res chain seq x y z
N GLN A 1 -7.91 1.18 15.21
CA GLN A 1 -6.74 0.37 15.62
C GLN A 1 -5.51 0.71 14.79
N LEU A 2 -5.55 0.67 13.43
CA LEU A 2 -4.40 1.00 12.57
C LEU A 2 -3.76 2.34 12.93
N VAL A 3 -4.55 3.42 13.01
CA VAL A 3 -4.05 4.77 13.32
C VAL A 3 -3.34 4.81 14.66
N ARG A 4 -3.86 4.11 15.69
CA ARG A 4 -3.18 3.99 16.99
C ARG A 4 -1.79 3.37 16.84
N VAL A 5 -1.69 2.23 16.16
CA VAL A 5 -0.41 1.53 15.94
C VAL A 5 0.58 2.42 15.20
N LEU A 6 0.14 3.09 14.12
CA LEU A 6 1.00 4.01 13.36
C LEU A 6 1.44 5.21 14.20
N SER A 7 0.57 5.74 15.06
CA SER A 7 0.92 6.83 15.98
C SER A 7 1.92 6.38 17.05
N ASP A 8 1.77 5.17 17.58
CA ASP A 8 2.73 4.58 18.52
C ASP A 8 4.10 4.41 17.86
N LEU A 9 4.16 3.90 16.63
CA LEU A 9 5.41 3.78 15.88
C LEU A 9 6.03 5.15 15.60
N ARG A 10 5.22 6.16 15.30
CA ARG A 10 5.72 7.54 15.14
C ARG A 10 6.32 8.07 16.45
N ASN A 11 5.68 7.81 17.60
CA ASN A 11 6.21 8.14 18.93
C ASN A 11 7.52 7.40 19.24
N MET A 12 7.74 6.22 18.65
CA MET A 12 9.01 5.47 18.73
C MET A 12 10.08 6.00 17.77
N GLY A 13 9.83 7.11 17.07
CA GLY A 13 10.77 7.76 16.15
C GLY A 13 10.76 7.17 14.74
N LYS A 14 9.77 6.34 14.38
CA LYS A 14 9.65 5.83 13.01
C LYS A 14 8.96 6.86 12.11
N GLU A 15 9.48 7.04 10.90
CA GLU A 15 8.84 7.84 9.87
C GLU A 15 7.77 7.01 9.17
N ILE A 16 6.56 7.56 9.03
CA ILE A 16 5.39 6.83 8.55
C ILE A 16 4.79 7.55 7.34
N ILE A 17 4.60 6.77 6.27
CA ILE A 17 3.82 7.17 5.10
C ILE A 17 2.71 6.12 4.92
N LEU A 18 1.47 6.53 4.82
CA LEU A 18 0.33 5.65 4.65
C LEU A 18 -0.21 5.73 3.21
N VAL A 19 -0.11 4.65 2.46
CA VAL A 19 -0.78 4.51 1.16
C VAL A 19 -2.12 3.81 1.37
N SER A 20 -3.21 4.47 1.03
CA SER A 20 -4.56 3.99 1.33
C SER A 20 -5.42 3.85 0.09
N SER A 21 -6.13 2.75 0.00
CA SER A 21 -7.20 2.51 -0.97
C SER A 21 -8.56 2.85 -0.38
N GLY A 22 -9.61 2.75 -1.20
CA GLY A 22 -11.00 2.78 -0.72
C GLY A 22 -11.77 4.05 -1.06
N ALA A 23 -11.19 5.01 -1.79
CA ALA A 23 -11.88 6.24 -2.16
C ALA A 23 -13.22 5.97 -2.89
N ILE A 24 -13.24 5.07 -3.89
CA ILE A 24 -14.48 4.70 -4.61
C ILE A 24 -15.52 4.13 -3.63
N GLY A 25 -15.11 3.23 -2.73
CA GLY A 25 -16.03 2.63 -1.74
C GLY A 25 -16.63 3.66 -0.78
N VAL A 26 -15.81 4.61 -0.30
CA VAL A 26 -16.28 5.72 0.52
C VAL A 26 -17.25 6.61 -0.27
N GLY A 27 -16.98 6.87 -1.56
CA GLY A 27 -17.86 7.63 -2.44
C GLY A 27 -19.20 6.95 -2.64
N MET A 28 -19.21 5.63 -2.86
CA MET A 28 -20.44 4.83 -2.93
C MET A 28 -21.25 4.93 -1.64
N GLY A 29 -20.59 4.75 -0.48
CA GLY A 29 -21.24 4.86 0.81
C GLY A 29 -21.86 6.23 1.07
N LYS A 30 -21.18 7.32 0.70
CA LYS A 30 -21.70 8.69 0.81
C LYS A 30 -22.95 8.95 -0.03
N LEU A 31 -23.05 8.28 -1.17
CA LEU A 31 -24.21 8.41 -2.09
C LEU A 31 -25.22 7.28 -1.89
N SER A 32 -25.02 6.38 -0.93
CA SER A 32 -25.86 5.20 -0.68
C SER A 32 -26.09 4.35 -1.94
N LEU A 33 -25.03 4.17 -2.74
CA LEU A 33 -25.08 3.35 -3.95
C LEU A 33 -24.81 1.88 -3.61
N GLU A 34 -25.73 1.00 -4.01
CA GLU A 34 -25.61 -0.45 -3.81
C GLU A 34 -24.82 -1.12 -4.94
N GLU A 35 -24.93 -0.60 -6.15
CA GLU A 35 -24.30 -1.15 -7.33
C GLU A 35 -22.87 -0.59 -7.53
N LYS A 36 -21.94 -1.47 -7.86
CA LYS A 36 -20.57 -1.07 -8.19
C LYS A 36 -20.51 -0.28 -9.50
N PRO A 37 -19.63 0.75 -9.59
CA PRO A 37 -19.45 1.49 -10.81
C PRO A 37 -18.91 0.60 -11.94
N THR A 38 -19.54 0.67 -13.09
CA THR A 38 -19.16 -0.12 -14.28
C THR A 38 -18.34 0.70 -15.28
N SER A 39 -18.49 2.02 -15.28
CA SER A 39 -17.77 2.91 -16.19
C SER A 39 -16.64 3.68 -15.49
N VAL A 40 -15.62 4.07 -16.26
CA VAL A 40 -14.51 4.92 -15.78
C VAL A 40 -15.04 6.21 -15.18
N ARG A 41 -15.96 6.87 -15.88
CA ARG A 41 -16.54 8.13 -15.41
C ARG A 41 -17.17 8.01 -14.03
N GLN A 42 -17.89 6.90 -13.78
CA GLN A 42 -18.47 6.63 -12.47
C GLN A 42 -17.37 6.40 -11.41
N LYS A 43 -16.34 5.63 -11.74
CA LYS A 43 -15.20 5.36 -10.83
C LYS A 43 -14.50 6.66 -10.48
N GLN A 44 -14.16 7.50 -11.46
CA GLN A 44 -13.51 8.79 -11.28
C GLN A 44 -14.34 9.74 -10.40
N ALA A 45 -15.63 9.86 -10.67
CA ALA A 45 -16.54 10.70 -9.88
C ALA A 45 -16.65 10.20 -8.43
N LEU A 46 -16.82 8.88 -8.24
CA LEU A 46 -16.91 8.27 -6.92
C LEU A 46 -15.60 8.37 -6.14
N ALA A 47 -14.45 8.22 -6.81
CA ALA A 47 -13.15 8.44 -6.20
C ALA A 47 -13.01 9.90 -5.71
N ALA A 48 -13.38 10.90 -6.53
CA ALA A 48 -13.36 12.30 -6.14
C ALA A 48 -14.23 12.58 -4.90
N ILE A 49 -15.47 12.06 -4.89
CA ILE A 49 -16.41 12.23 -3.77
C ILE A 49 -15.88 11.53 -2.50
N GLY A 50 -15.34 10.33 -2.67
CA GLY A 50 -14.92 9.50 -1.56
C GLY A 50 -13.56 9.89 -0.99
N GLN A 51 -12.64 10.39 -1.80
CA GLN A 51 -11.30 10.78 -1.36
C GLN A 51 -11.34 11.82 -0.23
N VAL A 52 -12.23 12.81 -0.33
CA VAL A 52 -12.44 13.79 0.75
C VAL A 52 -12.82 13.12 2.07
N GLY A 53 -13.73 12.12 2.01
CA GLY A 53 -14.15 11.39 3.20
C GLY A 53 -13.07 10.46 3.75
N LEU A 54 -12.33 9.81 2.87
CA LEU A 54 -11.24 8.90 3.25
C LEU A 54 -10.16 9.64 4.03
N VAL A 55 -9.70 10.79 3.53
CA VAL A 55 -8.69 11.60 4.22
C VAL A 55 -9.23 12.19 5.50
N ALA A 56 -10.48 12.67 5.50
CA ALA A 56 -11.11 13.20 6.72
C ALA A 56 -11.22 12.16 7.85
N ILE A 57 -11.43 10.87 7.50
CA ILE A 57 -11.42 9.78 8.49
C ILE A 57 -10.03 9.63 9.11
N TYR A 58 -8.97 9.59 8.31
CA TYR A 58 -7.61 9.50 8.82
C TYR A 58 -7.23 10.72 9.64
N ASP A 59 -7.50 11.93 9.13
CA ASP A 59 -7.19 13.18 9.83
C ASP A 59 -7.87 13.24 11.19
N LYS A 60 -9.16 12.88 11.27
CA LYS A 60 -9.90 12.80 12.53
C LYS A 60 -9.20 11.89 13.55
N PHE A 61 -8.84 10.67 13.13
CA PHE A 61 -8.27 9.71 14.05
C PHE A 61 -6.80 10.02 14.43
N PHE A 62 -5.97 10.48 13.48
CA PHE A 62 -4.60 10.90 13.81
C PHE A 62 -4.55 12.11 14.73
N LYS A 63 -5.52 13.03 14.59
CA LYS A 63 -5.65 14.19 15.48
C LYS A 63 -5.88 13.80 16.94
N GLU A 64 -6.56 12.67 17.21
CA GLU A 64 -6.75 12.15 18.56
C GLU A 64 -5.40 11.78 19.23
N TYR A 65 -4.36 11.49 18.45
CA TYR A 65 -3.00 11.19 18.88
C TYR A 65 -2.04 12.39 18.72
N GLY A 66 -2.55 13.57 18.37
CA GLY A 66 -1.76 14.78 18.22
C GLY A 66 -1.00 14.92 16.90
N TYR A 67 -1.31 14.09 15.88
CA TYR A 67 -0.70 14.15 14.56
C TYR A 67 -1.59 14.87 13.55
N SER A 68 -0.94 15.67 12.69
CA SER A 68 -1.55 16.21 11.47
C SER A 68 -1.33 15.24 10.30
N THR A 69 -2.23 15.27 9.34
CA THR A 69 -2.08 14.49 8.08
C THR A 69 -1.93 15.41 6.88
N GLY A 70 -1.22 14.94 5.86
CA GLY A 70 -1.08 15.62 4.57
C GLY A 70 -1.55 14.72 3.44
N GLN A 71 -2.50 15.19 2.60
CA GLN A 71 -2.93 14.42 1.44
C GLN A 71 -1.95 14.55 0.28
N VAL A 72 -1.58 13.41 -0.31
CA VAL A 72 -0.79 13.34 -1.54
C VAL A 72 -1.52 12.48 -2.56
N LEU A 73 -1.87 13.05 -3.71
CA LEU A 73 -2.46 12.33 -4.82
C LEU A 73 -1.50 12.29 -5.99
N LEU A 74 -1.14 11.09 -6.42
CA LEU A 74 -0.14 10.88 -7.45
C LEU A 74 -0.71 10.12 -8.65
N THR A 75 -0.08 10.31 -9.80
CA THR A 75 -0.27 9.50 -10.99
C THR A 75 1.08 8.97 -11.45
N LYS A 76 1.08 7.96 -12.30
CA LYS A 76 2.29 7.34 -12.83
C LYS A 76 3.23 8.32 -13.54
N PHE A 77 2.71 9.41 -14.09
CA PHE A 77 3.49 10.48 -14.72
C PHE A 77 4.58 11.09 -13.83
N ILE A 78 4.42 11.01 -12.49
CA ILE A 78 5.43 11.53 -11.57
C ILE A 78 6.78 10.82 -11.72
N LEU A 79 6.76 9.55 -12.17
CA LEU A 79 7.96 8.73 -12.32
C LEU A 79 8.69 8.97 -13.65
N GLU A 80 8.01 9.62 -14.61
CA GLU A 80 8.51 9.83 -15.96
C GLU A 80 9.16 11.21 -16.13
N ASP A 81 9.01 12.10 -15.15
CA ASP A 81 9.49 13.47 -15.18
C ASP A 81 10.34 13.75 -13.94
N GLU A 82 11.63 14.02 -14.15
CA GLU A 82 12.60 14.24 -13.07
C GLU A 82 12.22 15.43 -12.16
N LEU A 83 11.67 16.50 -12.73
CA LEU A 83 11.26 17.67 -11.96
C LEU A 83 10.09 17.32 -11.03
N ARG A 84 9.08 16.58 -11.53
CA ARG A 84 7.94 16.14 -10.75
C ARG A 84 8.36 15.14 -9.68
N TYR A 85 9.25 14.21 -10.02
CA TYR A 85 9.81 13.24 -9.08
C TYR A 85 10.49 13.94 -7.91
N ASN A 86 11.42 14.88 -8.20
CA ASN A 86 12.13 15.63 -7.18
C ASN A 86 11.20 16.54 -6.35
N SER A 87 10.20 17.15 -6.98
CA SER A 87 9.20 17.95 -6.28
C SER A 87 8.39 17.13 -5.28
N ALA A 88 7.96 15.92 -5.68
CA ALA A 88 7.26 15.04 -4.78
C ALA A 88 8.16 14.55 -3.65
N LYS A 89 9.39 14.12 -3.94
CA LYS A 89 10.38 13.70 -2.92
C LYS A 89 10.56 14.79 -1.87
N ASN A 90 10.77 16.04 -2.31
CA ASN A 90 10.92 17.19 -1.41
C ASN A 90 9.67 17.44 -0.57
N ALA A 91 8.47 17.29 -1.15
CA ALA A 91 7.21 17.46 -0.43
C ALA A 91 7.03 16.39 0.66
N PHE A 92 7.35 15.11 0.37
CA PHE A 92 7.32 14.04 1.37
C PHE A 92 8.30 14.33 2.51
N GLN A 93 9.56 14.66 2.18
CA GLN A 93 10.57 14.94 3.19
C GLN A 93 10.13 16.11 4.07
N THR A 94 9.65 17.20 3.49
CA THR A 94 9.19 18.36 4.25
C THR A 94 8.01 18.04 5.16
N MET A 95 7.05 17.22 4.72
CA MET A 95 5.94 16.77 5.58
C MET A 95 6.46 15.94 6.76
N ILE A 96 7.41 15.05 6.52
CA ILE A 96 8.03 14.21 7.57
C ILE A 96 8.77 15.11 8.58
N ASP A 97 9.53 16.09 8.11
CA ASP A 97 10.26 17.07 8.93
C ASP A 97 9.30 17.91 9.81
N TYR A 98 8.11 18.22 9.27
CA TYR A 98 7.05 18.90 10.03
C TYR A 98 6.25 17.97 10.95
N ASN A 99 6.65 16.72 11.09
CA ASN A 99 5.94 15.69 11.86
C ASN A 99 4.49 15.44 11.38
N VAL A 100 4.25 15.63 10.09
CA VAL A 100 2.98 15.35 9.42
C VAL A 100 3.03 13.95 8.83
N ILE A 101 1.93 13.20 8.92
CA ILE A 101 1.80 11.87 8.32
C ILE A 101 1.21 12.00 6.92
N PRO A 102 1.99 11.70 5.84
CA PRO A 102 1.46 11.71 4.48
C PRO A 102 0.45 10.57 4.28
N ILE A 103 -0.75 10.90 3.78
CA ILE A 103 -1.76 9.96 3.32
C ILE A 103 -1.79 9.99 1.80
N VAL A 104 -1.36 8.90 1.19
CA VAL A 104 -1.14 8.81 -0.25
C VAL A 104 -2.22 7.95 -0.89
N ASN A 105 -2.70 8.37 -2.05
CA ASN A 105 -3.53 7.57 -2.94
C ASN A 105 -3.23 7.93 -4.40
N GLU A 106 -3.72 7.10 -5.33
CA GLU A 106 -3.74 7.47 -6.75
C GLU A 106 -4.70 8.63 -6.99
N ASN A 107 -4.36 9.51 -7.93
CA ASN A 107 -5.28 10.52 -8.41
C ASN A 107 -6.23 9.91 -9.47
N ASP A 108 -7.19 9.13 -8.99
CA ASP A 108 -8.16 8.42 -9.82
C ASP A 108 -8.95 9.36 -10.76
N VAL A 109 -9.05 10.67 -10.44
CA VAL A 109 -9.82 11.63 -11.25
C VAL A 109 -9.19 11.84 -12.62
N ILE A 110 -7.88 11.87 -12.69
CA ILE A 110 -7.11 12.12 -13.91
C ILE A 110 -6.35 10.90 -14.39
N SER A 111 -6.41 9.80 -13.65
CA SER A 111 -5.84 8.53 -14.04
C SER A 111 -6.62 7.93 -15.22
N THR A 112 -5.93 7.48 -16.25
CA THR A 112 -6.51 6.84 -17.42
C THR A 112 -6.02 5.40 -17.51
N TYR A 113 -6.78 4.51 -18.17
CA TYR A 113 -6.42 3.09 -18.28
C TYR A 113 -5.02 2.81 -18.82
N GLU A 114 -4.44 3.76 -19.56
CA GLU A 114 -3.11 3.64 -20.13
C GLU A 114 -1.99 3.99 -19.15
N ILE A 115 -2.33 4.68 -18.04
CA ILE A 115 -1.37 5.38 -17.16
C ILE A 115 -1.59 5.03 -15.68
N GLU A 116 -2.47 4.12 -15.37
CA GLU A 116 -2.76 3.69 -14.00
C GLU A 116 -1.57 2.95 -13.38
N PHE A 117 -1.31 3.17 -12.09
CA PHE A 117 -0.44 2.28 -11.32
C PHE A 117 -0.98 0.84 -11.32
N GLY A 118 -2.29 0.68 -11.58
CA GLY A 118 -3.00 -0.57 -11.64
C GLY A 118 -3.53 -1.03 -10.29
N ASP A 119 -2.81 -0.72 -9.21
CA ASP A 119 -3.21 -0.95 -7.82
C ASP A 119 -2.32 -0.17 -6.84
N ASN A 120 -2.78 -0.05 -5.60
CA ASN A 120 -2.02 0.65 -4.56
C ASN A 120 -0.79 -0.14 -4.08
N ASP A 121 -0.67 -1.42 -4.37
CA ASP A 121 0.55 -2.19 -4.11
C ASP A 121 1.70 -1.64 -4.97
N THR A 122 1.44 -1.42 -6.26
CA THR A 122 2.40 -0.81 -7.18
C THR A 122 2.69 0.64 -6.80
N LEU A 123 1.67 1.45 -6.49
CA LEU A 123 1.87 2.82 -6.02
C LEU A 123 2.74 2.85 -4.76
N SER A 124 2.46 2.00 -3.77
CA SER A 124 3.23 1.95 -2.52
C SER A 124 4.70 1.58 -2.75
N ALA A 125 4.98 0.68 -3.69
CA ALA A 125 6.34 0.32 -4.07
C ALA A 125 7.11 1.52 -4.67
N HIS A 126 6.45 2.29 -5.53
CA HIS A 126 7.06 3.50 -6.10
C HIS A 126 7.29 4.58 -5.04
N ILE A 127 6.35 4.76 -4.10
CA ILE A 127 6.52 5.70 -2.99
C ILE A 127 7.67 5.26 -2.09
N ALA A 128 7.77 3.98 -1.76
CA ALA A 128 8.87 3.46 -0.96
C ALA A 128 10.23 3.75 -1.61
N ALA A 129 10.35 3.57 -2.93
CA ALA A 129 11.58 3.89 -3.66
C ALA A 129 11.84 5.40 -3.73
N LEU A 130 10.81 6.23 -3.98
CA LEU A 130 10.91 7.68 -4.07
C LEU A 130 11.37 8.30 -2.75
N THR A 131 10.88 7.77 -1.62
CA THR A 131 11.19 8.27 -0.27
C THR A 131 12.36 7.54 0.38
N GLU A 132 12.99 6.59 -0.33
CA GLU A 132 14.11 5.78 0.18
C GLU A 132 13.76 5.06 1.50
N ALA A 133 12.52 4.55 1.58
CA ALA A 133 12.04 3.85 2.75
C ALA A 133 12.91 2.61 3.06
N GLU A 134 13.08 2.29 4.33
CA GLU A 134 13.79 1.08 4.76
C GLU A 134 12.93 -0.19 4.62
N LEU A 135 11.61 -0.03 4.78
CA LEU A 135 10.65 -1.12 4.79
C LEU A 135 9.32 -0.70 4.15
N LEU A 136 8.79 -1.54 3.27
CA LEU A 136 7.40 -1.47 2.81
C LEU A 136 6.59 -2.59 3.45
N VAL A 137 5.48 -2.26 4.11
CA VAL A 137 4.52 -3.27 4.61
C VAL A 137 3.24 -3.19 3.81
N ILE A 138 2.85 -4.29 3.18
CA ILE A 138 1.58 -4.43 2.46
C ILE A 138 0.60 -5.24 3.31
N PHE A 139 -0.49 -4.61 3.69
CA PHE A 139 -1.61 -5.29 4.33
C PHE A 139 -2.47 -6.00 3.29
N SER A 140 -2.74 -7.29 3.53
CA SER A 140 -3.52 -8.16 2.68
C SER A 140 -4.72 -8.75 3.45
N ASP A 141 -5.59 -9.46 2.76
CA ASP A 141 -6.67 -10.26 3.32
C ASP A 141 -6.23 -11.67 3.74
N ILE A 142 -4.94 -12.00 3.55
CA ILE A 142 -4.29 -13.24 3.97
C ILE A 142 -3.01 -12.94 4.77
N ASP A 143 -2.55 -13.91 5.55
CA ASP A 143 -1.48 -13.70 6.52
C ASP A 143 -0.09 -13.49 5.92
N GLY A 144 0.10 -13.84 4.65
CA GLY A 144 1.37 -13.71 3.95
C GLY A 144 1.34 -14.36 2.57
N PHE A 145 2.50 -14.69 2.04
CA PHE A 145 2.65 -15.44 0.80
C PHE A 145 2.72 -16.94 1.09
N TYR A 146 1.88 -17.74 0.44
CA TYR A 146 1.73 -19.17 0.67
C TYR A 146 2.33 -19.97 -0.49
N ASN A 147 2.70 -21.23 -0.21
CA ASN A 147 3.14 -22.19 -1.21
C ASN A 147 2.00 -22.69 -2.13
N SER A 148 0.74 -22.43 -1.78
CA SER A 148 -0.46 -22.68 -2.58
C SER A 148 -1.59 -21.79 -2.06
N ASP A 149 -2.72 -21.67 -2.78
CA ASP A 149 -3.83 -20.85 -2.32
C ASP A 149 -4.48 -21.46 -1.05
N PRO A 150 -4.43 -20.78 0.10
CA PRO A 150 -4.98 -21.30 1.36
C PRO A 150 -6.51 -21.43 1.34
N ARG A 151 -7.22 -20.83 0.37
CA ARG A 151 -8.66 -20.96 0.19
C ARG A 151 -9.03 -22.27 -0.50
N GLU A 152 -8.12 -22.81 -1.30
CA GLU A 152 -8.31 -24.06 -2.07
C GLU A 152 -7.60 -25.24 -1.40
N ASN A 153 -6.46 -24.99 -0.75
CA ASN A 153 -5.65 -26.01 -0.09
C ASN A 153 -5.54 -25.75 1.43
N PRO A 154 -6.24 -26.51 2.27
CA PRO A 154 -6.14 -26.39 3.73
C PRO A 154 -4.74 -26.66 4.31
N ASN A 155 -3.87 -27.32 3.54
CA ASN A 155 -2.49 -27.62 3.94
C ASN A 155 -1.49 -26.56 3.42
N ALA A 156 -1.97 -25.45 2.85
CA ALA A 156 -1.11 -24.36 2.41
C ALA A 156 -0.30 -23.80 3.59
N GLN A 157 0.97 -23.59 3.37
CA GLN A 157 1.89 -23.06 4.38
C GLN A 157 2.43 -21.71 3.95
N ILE A 158 2.55 -20.79 4.90
CA ILE A 158 3.19 -19.49 4.67
C ILE A 158 4.67 -19.72 4.38
N ILE A 159 5.19 -19.03 3.39
CA ILE A 159 6.63 -18.93 3.12
C ILE A 159 7.12 -17.72 3.94
N PRO A 160 7.88 -17.93 5.02
CA PRO A 160 8.22 -16.82 5.92
C PRO A 160 9.21 -15.83 5.30
N ILE A 161 10.12 -16.31 4.45
CA ILE A 161 11.17 -15.47 3.84
C ILE A 161 11.34 -15.85 2.36
N VAL A 162 11.38 -14.83 1.51
CA VAL A 162 11.67 -14.94 0.08
C VAL A 162 12.92 -14.10 -0.23
N GLU A 163 14.07 -14.76 -0.34
CA GLU A 163 15.34 -14.09 -0.66
C GLU A 163 15.44 -13.70 -2.15
N LYS A 164 14.82 -14.50 -3.02
CA LYS A 164 14.82 -14.27 -4.48
C LYS A 164 13.45 -14.57 -5.08
N ILE A 165 12.96 -13.68 -5.92
CA ILE A 165 11.71 -13.88 -6.67
C ILE A 165 12.06 -14.62 -7.95
N THR A 166 12.08 -15.95 -7.88
CA THR A 166 12.32 -16.86 -9.02
C THR A 166 11.02 -17.08 -9.81
N ASP A 167 11.13 -17.72 -10.98
CA ASP A 167 9.96 -18.10 -11.76
C ASP A 167 9.07 -19.10 -11.02
N GLU A 168 9.65 -19.94 -10.14
CA GLU A 168 8.91 -20.81 -9.24
C GLU A 168 8.05 -19.99 -8.27
N VAL A 169 8.64 -18.99 -7.61
CA VAL A 169 7.90 -18.08 -6.71
C VAL A 169 6.80 -17.35 -7.48
N LYS A 170 7.08 -16.88 -8.71
CA LYS A 170 6.08 -16.22 -9.56
C LYS A 170 4.93 -17.17 -9.94
N SER A 171 5.23 -18.45 -10.16
CA SER A 171 4.22 -19.46 -10.49
C SER A 171 3.23 -19.73 -9.35
N LEU A 172 3.69 -19.68 -8.09
CA LEU A 172 2.85 -19.84 -6.91
C LEU A 172 1.79 -18.72 -6.79
N ALA A 173 2.09 -17.51 -7.28
CA ALA A 173 1.14 -16.41 -7.33
C ALA A 173 0.12 -16.52 -8.47
N GLY A 174 0.34 -17.45 -9.41
CA GLY A 174 -0.45 -17.61 -10.63
C GLY A 174 -1.69 -18.51 -10.49
N GLY A 175 -1.96 -19.10 -9.33
CA GLY A 175 -3.11 -19.96 -9.08
C GLY A 175 -4.45 -19.30 -9.43
N ALA A 176 -5.41 -20.08 -9.91
CA ALA A 176 -6.68 -19.65 -10.54
C ALA A 176 -7.70 -18.95 -9.58
N GLY A 177 -7.28 -18.46 -8.43
CA GLY A 177 -8.17 -18.07 -7.32
C GLY A 177 -8.61 -16.62 -7.22
N THR A 178 -8.10 -15.67 -8.01
CA THR A 178 -8.39 -14.25 -7.76
C THR A 178 -9.44 -13.66 -8.70
N ARG A 179 -10.70 -14.09 -8.56
CA ARG A 179 -11.87 -13.47 -9.25
C ARG A 179 -12.32 -12.13 -8.64
N ARG A 180 -11.73 -11.62 -7.55
CA ARG A 180 -12.29 -10.50 -6.76
C ARG A 180 -11.39 -9.31 -6.44
N GLY A 181 -10.15 -9.25 -6.91
CA GLY A 181 -9.29 -8.08 -6.65
C GLY A 181 -8.40 -7.76 -7.83
N THR A 182 -8.35 -6.49 -8.24
CA THR A 182 -7.40 -5.97 -9.23
C THR A 182 -5.95 -6.00 -8.72
N GLY A 183 -5.75 -6.13 -7.39
CA GLY A 183 -4.46 -6.20 -6.70
C GLY A 183 -4.13 -7.58 -6.12
N GLY A 184 -4.30 -8.67 -6.85
CA GLY A 184 -4.01 -10.02 -6.36
C GLY A 184 -2.53 -10.24 -6.00
N MET A 185 -2.17 -11.45 -5.55
CA MET A 185 -0.80 -11.79 -5.16
C MET A 185 0.24 -11.47 -6.25
N LYS A 186 -0.14 -11.52 -7.54
CA LYS A 186 0.72 -11.11 -8.66
C LYS A 186 1.16 -9.64 -8.57
N ALA A 187 0.25 -8.74 -8.16
CA ALA A 187 0.56 -7.32 -7.99
C ALA A 187 1.53 -7.11 -6.82
N LYS A 188 1.28 -7.81 -5.70
CA LYS A 188 2.17 -7.78 -4.54
C LYS A 188 3.57 -8.31 -4.85
N LEU A 189 3.68 -9.36 -5.66
CA LEU A 189 4.98 -9.85 -6.11
C LEU A 189 5.70 -8.87 -7.06
N LYS A 190 4.97 -8.17 -7.94
CA LYS A 190 5.56 -7.10 -8.76
C LYS A 190 6.08 -5.95 -7.89
N ALA A 191 5.29 -5.54 -6.90
CA ALA A 191 5.71 -4.55 -5.92
C ALA A 191 6.97 -5.00 -5.17
N ALA A 192 6.99 -6.26 -4.69
CA ALA A 192 8.14 -6.85 -4.01
C ALA A 192 9.39 -6.89 -4.91
N GLU A 193 9.25 -7.30 -6.17
CA GLU A 193 10.36 -7.33 -7.14
C GLU A 193 10.92 -5.92 -7.39
N PHE A 194 10.05 -4.92 -7.48
CA PHE A 194 10.43 -3.52 -7.69
C PHE A 194 11.23 -2.97 -6.49
N VAL A 195 10.67 -3.02 -5.28
CA VAL A 195 11.35 -2.47 -4.09
C VAL A 195 12.61 -3.23 -3.71
N ARG A 196 12.61 -4.56 -3.92
CA ARG A 196 13.80 -5.38 -3.72
C ARG A 196 14.97 -4.91 -4.60
N ASN A 197 14.71 -4.54 -5.86
CA ASN A 197 15.74 -4.00 -6.76
C ASN A 197 16.25 -2.62 -6.29
N ALA A 198 15.46 -1.88 -5.53
CA ALA A 198 15.86 -0.63 -4.87
C ALA A 198 16.60 -0.87 -3.53
N GLY A 199 16.74 -2.12 -3.08
CA GLY A 199 17.39 -2.47 -1.80
C GLY A 199 16.45 -2.33 -0.58
N ILE A 200 15.13 -2.32 -0.79
CA ILE A 200 14.12 -2.14 0.24
C ILE A 200 13.48 -3.49 0.57
N ASP A 201 13.34 -3.79 1.84
CA ASP A 201 12.59 -4.95 2.31
C ASP A 201 11.09 -4.74 2.13
N LEU A 202 10.36 -5.83 1.83
CA LEU A 202 8.89 -5.79 1.78
C LEU A 202 8.32 -6.91 2.64
N ILE A 203 7.31 -6.59 3.45
CA ILE A 203 6.54 -7.58 4.21
C ILE A 203 5.08 -7.58 3.76
N ILE A 204 4.55 -8.77 3.49
CA ILE A 204 3.11 -8.99 3.31
C ILE A 204 2.56 -9.60 4.59
N THR A 205 1.52 -8.99 5.18
CA THR A 205 0.87 -9.46 6.39
C THR A 205 -0.64 -9.17 6.37
N ASN A 206 -1.38 -9.76 7.31
CA ASN A 206 -2.82 -9.61 7.39
C ASN A 206 -3.22 -8.22 7.93
N GLY A 207 -4.02 -7.50 7.17
CA GLY A 207 -4.52 -6.16 7.54
C GLY A 207 -5.58 -6.16 8.66
N ALA A 208 -6.15 -7.31 8.99
CA ALA A 208 -7.03 -7.44 10.15
C ALA A 208 -6.29 -7.27 11.49
N HIS A 209 -4.97 -7.43 11.46
CA HIS A 209 -4.06 -7.39 12.62
C HIS A 209 -2.99 -6.31 12.48
N PRO A 210 -3.33 -5.02 12.49
CA PRO A 210 -2.34 -3.94 12.34
C PRO A 210 -1.31 -3.91 13.48
N GLU A 211 -1.60 -4.50 14.64
CA GLU A 211 -0.66 -4.71 15.74
C GLU A 211 0.57 -5.56 15.37
N ASN A 212 0.48 -6.33 14.29
CA ASN A 212 1.61 -7.05 13.74
C ASN A 212 2.80 -6.13 13.40
N LEU A 213 2.54 -4.84 13.15
CA LEU A 213 3.60 -3.87 12.93
C LEU A 213 4.58 -3.76 14.10
N TYR A 214 4.13 -3.92 15.35
CA TYR A 214 5.05 -3.92 16.50
C TYR A 214 6.04 -5.08 16.41
N ASN A 215 5.54 -6.28 16.11
CA ASN A 215 6.37 -7.47 15.96
C ASN A 215 7.34 -7.34 14.76
N ILE A 216 6.87 -6.77 13.66
CA ILE A 216 7.70 -6.53 12.46
C ILE A 216 8.86 -5.60 12.79
N ILE A 217 8.61 -4.47 13.49
CA ILE A 217 9.66 -3.51 13.86
C ILE A 217 10.64 -4.10 14.88
N GLU A 218 10.19 -5.04 15.71
CA GLU A 218 11.05 -5.81 16.61
C GLU A 218 11.83 -6.96 15.91
N GLY A 219 11.65 -7.15 14.61
CA GLY A 219 12.31 -8.21 13.82
C GLY A 219 11.74 -9.61 14.05
N LYS A 220 10.56 -9.72 14.65
CA LYS A 220 9.88 -11.00 14.83
C LYS A 220 9.26 -11.50 13.52
N PRO A 221 9.23 -12.83 13.28
CA PRO A 221 8.66 -13.38 12.06
C PRO A 221 7.13 -13.19 12.02
N VAL A 222 6.66 -12.34 11.12
CA VAL A 222 5.24 -12.09 10.87
C VAL A 222 5.02 -11.97 9.37
N GLY A 223 4.06 -12.71 8.83
CA GLY A 223 3.77 -12.69 7.41
C GLY A 223 4.90 -13.28 6.55
N THR A 224 5.16 -12.67 5.42
CA THR A 224 6.25 -13.05 4.51
C THR A 224 7.18 -11.87 4.25
N LEU A 225 8.44 -12.01 4.56
CA LEU A 225 9.50 -11.06 4.24
C LEU A 225 10.08 -11.34 2.85
N PHE A 226 10.07 -10.35 1.99
CA PHE A 226 10.82 -10.32 0.74
C PHE A 226 12.06 -9.45 0.95
N VAL A 227 13.24 -10.08 0.92
CA VAL A 227 14.51 -9.43 1.26
C VAL A 227 14.98 -8.50 0.15
N GLY A 228 15.29 -7.27 0.48
CA GLY A 228 15.92 -6.31 -0.42
C GLY A 228 17.27 -6.81 -0.95
N LYS A 229 17.68 -6.38 -2.14
CA LYS A 229 19.04 -6.69 -2.60
C LYS A 229 20.03 -5.87 -1.79
N THR A 230 21.01 -6.52 -1.19
CA THR A 230 22.18 -5.84 -0.65
C THR A 230 22.88 -5.07 -1.80
N LYS A 231 23.13 -3.80 -1.60
CA LYS A 231 23.92 -2.98 -2.54
C LYS A 231 25.35 -3.43 -2.59
#